data_0fc3e1e99325c941ef21e813bd2e0118
#
_entry.id   0fc3e1e99325c941ef21e813bd2e0118
#
_cell.length_a   1.000
_cell.length_b   1.000
_cell.length_c   1.000
_cell.angle_alpha   90.00
_cell.angle_beta   90.00
_cell.angle_gamma   90.00
#
_symmetry.space_group_name_H-M   'P 1'
#
loop_
_entity.id
_entity.type
_entity.pdbx_description
1 polymer ?
#
loop_
_entity_poly.entity_id
_entity_poly.type
_entity_poly.pdbx_seq_one_letter_code
_entity_poly.pdbx_strand_id
1 'polypeptide(L)'
;MMKNKLGYLYDTYFMNVYHHDEMTNIHQVQLEALIQIMIMAVLLLAIIIYKKQQMTLGTVMLVYLLLSYMINPLMKISVFIAMHDELQIIFERYKEMLPEKRERKKKIKKIKSIELKHVSFSYGYTRPLFDHFQLKIERSLFIQGKTGSGKSTLLKLIMNQLQPTKGEIVINGINLQALDLNSYYSHIKYLNKTPVFYKESLRTNMIFDRLFLEDKMIELLHYFMLDDLVNGLDLKLDEQGGFLSSGQGQLVMIIRALLSEPDVLILDEAFSNIDQERLQLLINYLNFQKIIVIIVSHQINMMNCQFDCVIIDSGKIVGEEDYGNRFST
;
A
#
# COMPACT_ATOMS: atom_id res chain seq x y z
N MET A 1 -15.26 1.01 -24.76
CA MET A 1 -15.47 -0.31 -24.15
C MET A 1 -15.37 -0.30 -22.61
N MET A 2 -14.40 0.38 -22.01
CA MET A 2 -14.22 0.44 -20.55
C MET A 2 -15.33 1.23 -19.80
N LYS A 3 -15.83 2.34 -20.38
CA LYS A 3 -16.93 3.14 -19.81
C LYS A 3 -18.24 2.35 -19.67
N ASN A 4 -18.56 1.48 -20.62
CA ASN A 4 -19.76 0.66 -20.58
C ASN A 4 -19.67 -0.48 -19.54
N LYS A 5 -18.45 -0.99 -19.28
CA LYS A 5 -18.24 -2.05 -18.29
C LYS A 5 -18.30 -1.50 -16.85
N LEU A 6 -17.84 -0.26 -16.65
CA LEU A 6 -17.93 0.44 -15.36
C LEU A 6 -19.39 0.80 -15.03
N GLY A 7 -20.15 1.28 -16.05
CA GLY A 7 -21.60 1.55 -15.93
C GLY A 7 -22.36 0.28 -15.53
N TYR A 8 -22.12 -0.84 -16.22
CA TYR A 8 -22.76 -2.11 -15.91
C TYR A 8 -22.46 -2.63 -14.50
N LEU A 9 -21.20 -2.52 -14.03
CA LEU A 9 -20.81 -2.89 -12.66
C LEU A 9 -21.46 -1.97 -11.62
N TYR A 10 -21.55 -0.68 -11.91
CA TYR A 10 -22.21 0.31 -11.05
C TYR A 10 -23.72 0.04 -10.95
N ASP A 11 -24.38 -0.19 -12.08
CA ASP A 11 -25.80 -0.50 -12.12
C ASP A 11 -26.11 -1.84 -11.42
N THR A 12 -25.26 -2.86 -11.60
CA THR A 12 -25.41 -4.17 -10.93
C THR A 12 -25.20 -4.03 -9.41
N TYR A 13 -24.23 -3.23 -8.96
CA TYR A 13 -24.01 -2.96 -7.55
C TYR A 13 -25.20 -2.20 -6.93
N PHE A 14 -25.68 -1.15 -7.59
CA PHE A 14 -26.82 -0.36 -7.13
C PHE A 14 -28.11 -1.18 -7.07
N MET A 15 -28.35 -2.04 -8.06
CA MET A 15 -29.52 -2.95 -8.06
C MET A 15 -29.43 -3.97 -6.93
N ASN A 16 -28.26 -4.51 -6.63
CA ASN A 16 -28.08 -5.45 -5.52
C ASN A 16 -28.29 -4.77 -4.16
N VAL A 17 -27.78 -3.54 -3.96
CA VAL A 17 -28.00 -2.75 -2.74
C VAL A 17 -29.49 -2.41 -2.59
N TYR A 18 -30.14 -1.98 -3.68
CA TYR A 18 -31.57 -1.66 -3.68
C TYR A 18 -32.44 -2.88 -3.35
N HIS A 19 -32.17 -4.04 -3.95
CA HIS A 19 -32.87 -5.28 -3.62
C HIS A 19 -32.66 -5.74 -2.18
N HIS A 20 -31.46 -5.53 -1.62
CA HIS A 20 -31.19 -5.87 -0.22
C HIS A 20 -31.97 -4.96 0.74
N ASP A 21 -32.02 -3.64 0.47
CA ASP A 21 -32.79 -2.69 1.28
C ASP A 21 -34.29 -2.93 1.15
N GLU A 22 -34.78 -3.29 -0.02
CA GLU A 22 -36.19 -3.62 -0.26
C GLU A 22 -36.61 -4.90 0.50
N MET A 23 -35.79 -5.94 0.48
CA MET A 23 -36.04 -7.19 1.21
C MET A 23 -36.02 -6.98 2.73
N THR A 24 -35.08 -6.20 3.25
CA THR A 24 -35.00 -5.88 4.69
C THR A 24 -36.21 -5.07 5.15
N ASN A 25 -36.65 -4.10 4.36
CA ASN A 25 -37.87 -3.32 4.62
C ASN A 25 -39.14 -4.19 4.61
N ILE A 26 -39.29 -5.13 3.68
CA ILE A 26 -40.43 -6.04 3.61
C ILE A 26 -40.48 -6.93 4.86
N HIS A 27 -39.37 -7.50 5.28
CA HIS A 27 -39.30 -8.30 6.50
C HIS A 27 -39.62 -7.50 7.75
N GLN A 28 -39.17 -6.25 7.83
CA GLN A 28 -39.49 -5.37 8.95
C GLN A 28 -40.98 -5.05 9.04
N VAL A 29 -41.61 -4.73 7.91
CA VAL A 29 -43.06 -4.46 7.84
C VAL A 29 -43.89 -5.72 8.18
N GLN A 30 -43.45 -6.90 7.72
CA GLN A 30 -44.10 -8.18 8.08
C GLN A 30 -44.02 -8.46 9.58
N LEU A 31 -42.84 -8.20 10.21
CA LEU A 31 -42.65 -8.40 11.64
C LEU A 31 -43.52 -7.41 12.45
N GLU A 32 -43.60 -6.16 12.04
CA GLU A 32 -44.48 -5.17 12.65
C GLU A 32 -45.96 -5.60 12.60
N ALA A 33 -46.41 -6.06 11.45
CA ALA A 33 -47.77 -6.54 11.26
C ALA A 33 -48.07 -7.74 12.17
N LEU A 34 -47.15 -8.71 12.28
CA LEU A 34 -47.28 -9.86 13.18
C LEU A 34 -47.38 -9.44 14.64
N ILE A 35 -46.54 -8.50 15.09
CA ILE A 35 -46.57 -7.98 16.46
C ILE A 35 -47.91 -7.28 16.74
N GLN A 36 -48.41 -6.47 15.80
CA GLN A 36 -49.71 -5.79 15.96
C GLN A 36 -50.90 -6.79 16.04
N ILE A 37 -50.88 -7.83 15.20
CA ILE A 37 -51.90 -8.91 15.25
C ILE A 37 -51.87 -9.61 16.60
N MET A 38 -50.67 -9.91 17.14
CA MET A 38 -50.49 -10.57 18.43
C MET A 38 -51.01 -9.70 19.59
N ILE A 39 -50.74 -8.38 19.56
CA ILE A 39 -51.26 -7.42 20.53
C ILE A 39 -52.78 -7.38 20.48
N MET A 40 -53.37 -7.32 19.30
CA MET A 40 -54.82 -7.31 19.13
C MET A 40 -55.47 -8.62 19.67
N ALA A 41 -54.85 -9.75 19.43
CA ALA A 41 -55.32 -11.03 19.97
C ALA A 41 -55.27 -11.06 21.53
N VAL A 42 -54.19 -10.56 22.15
CA VAL A 42 -54.08 -10.49 23.63
C VAL A 42 -55.11 -9.53 24.18
N LEU A 43 -55.38 -8.38 23.55
CA LEU A 43 -56.38 -7.43 23.99
C LEU A 43 -57.82 -8.04 23.89
N LEU A 44 -58.11 -8.76 22.82
CA LEU A 44 -59.38 -9.43 22.66
C LEU A 44 -59.60 -10.49 23.78
N LEU A 45 -58.57 -11.25 24.10
CA LEU A 45 -58.56 -12.17 25.24
C LEU A 45 -58.81 -11.44 26.56
N ALA A 46 -58.13 -10.32 26.81
CA ALA A 46 -58.30 -9.50 28.02
C ALA A 46 -59.77 -9.00 28.16
N ILE A 47 -60.39 -8.54 27.02
CA ILE A 47 -61.79 -8.11 27.00
C ILE A 47 -62.76 -9.25 27.27
N ILE A 48 -62.50 -10.48 26.77
CA ILE A 48 -63.30 -11.67 27.04
C ILE A 48 -63.26 -12.03 28.55
N ILE A 49 -62.07 -11.99 29.13
CA ILE A 49 -61.87 -12.25 30.59
C ILE A 49 -62.55 -11.17 31.42
N TYR A 50 -62.47 -9.88 31.02
CA TYR A 50 -63.19 -8.78 31.65
C TYR A 50 -64.72 -9.01 31.66
N LYS A 51 -65.33 -9.40 30.51
CA LYS A 51 -66.74 -9.71 30.42
C LYS A 51 -67.19 -10.86 31.33
N LYS A 52 -66.30 -11.81 31.66
CA LYS A 52 -66.53 -12.88 32.66
C LYS A 52 -66.37 -12.41 34.11
N GLN A 53 -66.20 -11.10 34.36
CA GLN A 53 -65.94 -10.49 35.69
C GLN A 53 -64.70 -11.04 36.43
N GLN A 54 -63.77 -11.62 35.70
CA GLN A 54 -62.51 -12.17 36.26
C GLN A 54 -61.38 -11.13 36.25
N MET A 55 -61.61 -9.93 35.66
CA MET A 55 -60.65 -8.85 35.55
C MET A 55 -61.37 -7.49 35.70
N THR A 56 -60.60 -6.47 36.20
CA THR A 56 -61.10 -5.07 36.24
C THR A 56 -60.71 -4.34 34.95
N LEU A 57 -61.45 -3.25 34.63
CA LEU A 57 -61.11 -2.41 33.49
C LEU A 57 -59.70 -1.82 33.58
N GLY A 58 -59.24 -1.49 34.80
CA GLY A 58 -57.89 -1.01 35.08
C GLY A 58 -56.81 -2.03 34.69
N THR A 59 -57.09 -3.36 34.91
CA THR A 59 -56.16 -4.42 34.50
C THR A 59 -56.07 -4.54 33.00
N VAL A 60 -57.17 -4.38 32.27
CA VAL A 60 -57.15 -4.39 30.78
C VAL A 60 -56.34 -3.20 30.23
N MET A 61 -56.46 -2.00 30.82
CA MET A 61 -55.66 -0.82 30.48
C MET A 61 -54.18 -1.06 30.76
N LEU A 62 -53.86 -1.68 31.90
CA LEU A 62 -52.48 -2.03 32.27
C LEU A 62 -51.85 -3.00 31.30
N VAL A 63 -52.59 -4.03 30.86
CA VAL A 63 -52.12 -4.99 29.83
C VAL A 63 -51.85 -4.24 28.52
N TYR A 64 -52.75 -3.33 28.09
CA TYR A 64 -52.51 -2.55 26.91
C TYR A 64 -51.24 -1.70 26.99
N LEU A 65 -51.05 -1.00 28.11
CA LEU A 65 -49.85 -0.16 28.33
C LEU A 65 -48.56 -1.01 28.30
N LEU A 66 -48.54 -2.15 28.98
CA LEU A 66 -47.38 -3.06 29.00
C LEU A 66 -47.06 -3.57 27.60
N LEU A 67 -48.06 -4.01 26.84
CA LEU A 67 -47.88 -4.47 25.47
C LEU A 67 -47.34 -3.36 24.56
N SER A 68 -47.88 -2.14 24.68
CA SER A 68 -47.40 -0.98 23.93
C SER A 68 -45.95 -0.62 24.24
N TYR A 69 -45.52 -0.74 25.49
CA TYR A 69 -44.13 -0.53 25.90
C TYR A 69 -43.18 -1.62 25.37
N MET A 70 -43.65 -2.85 25.15
CA MET A 70 -42.84 -3.95 24.66
C MET A 70 -42.53 -3.89 23.14
N ILE A 71 -43.31 -3.14 22.37
CA ILE A 71 -43.11 -3.03 20.90
C ILE A 71 -41.71 -2.53 20.58
N ASN A 72 -41.30 -1.40 21.15
CA ASN A 72 -40.02 -0.76 20.83
C ASN A 72 -38.80 -1.64 21.17
N PRO A 73 -38.70 -2.32 22.33
CA PRO A 73 -37.62 -3.27 22.57
C PRO A 73 -37.59 -4.46 21.61
N LEU A 74 -38.76 -5.02 21.24
CA LEU A 74 -38.83 -6.12 20.28
C LEU A 74 -38.35 -5.72 18.90
N MET A 75 -38.72 -4.51 18.42
CA MET A 75 -38.23 -3.96 17.16
C MET A 75 -36.70 -3.74 17.17
N LYS A 76 -36.14 -3.26 18.30
CA LYS A 76 -34.70 -3.09 18.42
C LYS A 76 -33.93 -4.41 18.37
N ILE A 77 -34.50 -5.50 18.88
CA ILE A 77 -33.89 -6.84 18.77
C ILE A 77 -33.76 -7.26 17.31
N SER A 78 -34.80 -7.05 16.49
CA SER A 78 -34.75 -7.36 15.07
C SER A 78 -33.65 -6.59 14.34
N VAL A 79 -33.54 -5.26 14.59
CA VAL A 79 -32.46 -4.43 14.04
C VAL A 79 -31.09 -4.93 14.50
N PHE A 80 -30.96 -5.32 15.77
CA PHE A 80 -29.70 -5.85 16.31
C PHE A 80 -29.26 -7.16 15.65
N ILE A 81 -30.22 -8.06 15.36
CA ILE A 81 -29.94 -9.31 14.65
C ILE A 81 -29.44 -9.01 13.24
N ALA A 82 -30.13 -8.10 12.49
CA ALA A 82 -29.70 -7.70 11.16
C ALA A 82 -28.30 -7.08 11.14
N MET A 83 -28.00 -6.19 12.09
CA MET A 83 -26.67 -5.61 12.24
C MET A 83 -25.60 -6.65 12.59
N HIS A 84 -25.95 -7.69 13.33
CA HIS A 84 -25.00 -8.76 13.67
C HIS A 84 -24.54 -9.53 12.43
N ASP A 85 -25.46 -9.85 11.52
CA ASP A 85 -25.14 -10.55 10.29
C ASP A 85 -24.27 -9.68 9.35
N GLU A 86 -24.57 -8.40 9.27
CA GLU A 86 -23.76 -7.43 8.51
C GLU A 86 -22.34 -7.29 9.09
N LEU A 87 -22.23 -7.20 10.42
CA LEU A 87 -20.94 -7.18 11.11
C LEU A 87 -20.14 -8.48 10.91
N GLN A 88 -20.76 -9.63 10.84
CA GLN A 88 -20.08 -10.90 10.55
C GLN A 88 -19.48 -10.88 9.12
N ILE A 89 -20.22 -10.41 8.12
CA ILE A 89 -19.71 -10.28 6.75
C ILE A 89 -18.52 -9.33 6.69
N ILE A 90 -18.60 -8.18 7.37
CA ILE A 90 -17.49 -7.23 7.46
C ILE A 90 -16.29 -7.86 8.16
N PHE A 91 -16.52 -8.63 9.23
CA PHE A 91 -15.48 -9.29 10.01
C PHE A 91 -14.79 -10.41 9.23
N GLU A 92 -15.52 -11.15 8.40
CA GLU A 92 -14.94 -12.15 7.51
C GLU A 92 -14.10 -11.52 6.41
N ARG A 93 -14.58 -10.45 5.77
CA ARG A 93 -13.78 -9.67 4.82
C ARG A 93 -12.53 -9.07 5.48
N TYR A 94 -12.65 -8.62 6.71
CA TYR A 94 -11.49 -8.12 7.47
C TYR A 94 -10.50 -9.25 7.80
N LYS A 95 -10.97 -10.46 8.12
CA LYS A 95 -10.10 -11.64 8.30
C LYS A 95 -9.36 -12.03 7.02
N GLU A 96 -10.02 -11.93 5.86
CA GLU A 96 -9.36 -12.16 4.56
C GLU A 96 -8.27 -11.11 4.26
N MET A 97 -8.44 -9.87 4.76
CA MET A 97 -7.42 -8.82 4.66
C MET A 97 -6.30 -8.95 5.69
N LEU A 98 -6.56 -9.64 6.81
CA LEU A 98 -5.50 -9.93 7.76
C LEU A 98 -4.60 -11.03 7.18
N PRO A 99 -3.29 -10.83 7.18
CA PRO A 99 -2.39 -11.90 6.76
C PRO A 99 -2.67 -13.13 7.64
N GLU A 100 -2.97 -14.26 6.97
CA GLU A 100 -3.10 -15.57 7.63
C GLU A 100 -1.97 -15.74 8.65
N LYS A 101 -2.25 -16.46 9.76
CA LYS A 101 -1.30 -16.72 10.86
C LYS A 101 0.13 -16.73 10.34
N ARG A 102 0.90 -15.69 10.69
CA ARG A 102 2.28 -15.54 10.30
C ARG A 102 3.02 -16.84 10.65
N GLU A 103 3.18 -17.73 9.68
CA GLU A 103 4.30 -18.66 9.73
C GLU A 103 5.51 -17.83 10.15
N ARG A 104 6.38 -18.37 11.02
CA ARG A 104 7.55 -17.63 11.50
C ARG A 104 8.43 -17.27 10.29
N LYS A 105 8.11 -16.15 9.63
CA LYS A 105 8.85 -15.67 8.48
C LYS A 105 10.26 -15.31 8.91
N LYS A 106 11.22 -15.63 8.06
CA LYS A 106 12.65 -15.41 8.36
C LYS A 106 12.94 -13.91 8.33
N LYS A 107 13.56 -13.39 9.40
CA LYS A 107 14.09 -12.03 9.40
C LYS A 107 15.41 -11.99 8.66
N ILE A 108 15.64 -10.93 7.90
CA ILE A 108 16.89 -10.67 7.21
C ILE A 108 17.70 -9.65 8.02
N LYS A 109 19.01 -9.85 8.10
CA LYS A 109 19.92 -8.92 8.78
C LYS A 109 20.61 -7.96 7.83
N LYS A 110 20.79 -8.37 6.57
CA LYS A 110 21.43 -7.61 5.52
C LYS A 110 21.06 -8.20 4.16
N ILE A 111 20.81 -7.35 3.16
CA ILE A 111 20.63 -7.78 1.78
C ILE A 111 21.98 -7.74 1.06
N LYS A 112 22.40 -8.89 0.51
CA LYS A 112 23.65 -9.01 -0.25
C LYS A 112 23.40 -9.38 -1.71
N SER A 113 22.28 -10.04 -1.99
CA SER A 113 21.90 -10.43 -3.34
C SER A 113 20.39 -10.48 -3.51
N ILE A 114 19.93 -10.12 -4.70
CA ILE A 114 18.56 -10.24 -5.16
C ILE A 114 18.61 -11.06 -6.45
N GLU A 115 17.86 -12.15 -6.54
CA GLU A 115 17.86 -13.02 -7.70
C GLU A 115 16.43 -13.30 -8.15
N LEU A 116 16.14 -13.02 -9.41
CA LEU A 116 14.90 -13.43 -10.08
C LEU A 116 15.19 -14.73 -10.83
N LYS A 117 14.51 -15.82 -10.45
CA LYS A 117 14.70 -17.17 -11.03
C LYS A 117 13.49 -17.54 -11.87
N HIS A 118 13.69 -17.60 -13.19
CA HIS A 118 12.67 -18.02 -14.16
C HIS A 118 11.32 -17.30 -13.97
N VAL A 119 11.36 -16.01 -13.65
CA VAL A 119 10.19 -15.21 -13.33
C VAL A 119 9.35 -14.99 -14.59
N SER A 120 8.09 -15.39 -14.53
CA SER A 120 7.07 -15.01 -15.52
C SER A 120 6.03 -14.12 -14.84
N PHE A 121 5.58 -13.09 -15.55
CA PHE A 121 4.58 -12.18 -15.04
C PHE A 121 3.71 -11.60 -16.17
N SER A 122 2.41 -11.49 -15.92
CA SER A 122 1.45 -10.82 -16.80
C SER A 122 0.44 -10.00 -16.00
N TYR A 123 -0.01 -8.88 -16.56
CA TYR A 123 -1.14 -8.14 -16.02
C TYR A 123 -2.46 -8.77 -16.51
N GLY A 124 -3.16 -9.47 -15.63
CA GLY A 124 -4.42 -10.15 -15.97
C GLY A 124 -4.22 -11.24 -17.04
N TYR A 125 -5.13 -11.32 -18.00
CA TYR A 125 -5.13 -12.34 -19.06
C TYR A 125 -4.37 -11.92 -20.33
N THR A 126 -3.46 -10.95 -20.24
CA THR A 126 -2.68 -10.46 -21.38
C THR A 126 -1.45 -11.36 -21.63
N ARG A 127 -0.75 -11.10 -22.75
CA ARG A 127 0.55 -11.76 -23.01
C ARG A 127 1.51 -11.47 -21.85
N PRO A 128 2.34 -12.45 -21.46
CA PRO A 128 3.30 -12.26 -20.39
C PRO A 128 4.26 -11.12 -20.73
N LEU A 129 4.43 -10.18 -19.77
CA LEU A 129 5.44 -9.14 -19.88
C LEU A 129 6.84 -9.72 -19.65
N PHE A 130 6.97 -10.59 -18.64
CA PHE A 130 8.17 -11.39 -18.41
C PHE A 130 7.84 -12.86 -18.66
N ASP A 131 8.74 -13.55 -19.36
CA ASP A 131 8.64 -14.98 -19.62
C ASP A 131 10.00 -15.63 -19.36
N HIS A 132 10.06 -16.44 -18.29
CA HIS A 132 11.31 -17.07 -17.78
C HIS A 132 12.46 -16.07 -17.54
N PHE A 133 12.14 -14.85 -17.13
CA PHE A 133 13.12 -13.80 -16.88
C PHE A 133 14.06 -14.17 -15.74
N GLN A 134 15.34 -13.95 -15.93
CA GLN A 134 16.39 -14.23 -14.95
C GLN A 134 17.28 -12.99 -14.80
N LEU A 135 17.56 -12.61 -13.57
CA LEU A 135 18.47 -11.50 -13.24
C LEU A 135 19.03 -11.71 -11.84
N LYS A 136 20.35 -11.60 -11.69
CA LYS A 136 21.03 -11.63 -10.39
C LYS A 136 21.67 -10.28 -10.13
N ILE A 137 21.38 -9.70 -8.97
CA ILE A 137 21.86 -8.39 -8.54
C ILE A 137 22.67 -8.58 -7.26
N GLU A 138 23.98 -8.45 -7.35
CA GLU A 138 24.94 -8.51 -6.23
C GLU A 138 25.75 -7.22 -6.08
N ARG A 139 25.67 -6.37 -7.10
CA ARG A 139 26.34 -5.06 -7.18
C ARG A 139 25.33 -4.01 -7.64
N SER A 140 25.76 -2.77 -7.60
CA SER A 140 24.94 -1.68 -8.11
C SER A 140 24.67 -1.85 -9.60
N LEU A 141 23.43 -1.61 -9.99
CA LEU A 141 22.89 -1.93 -11.32
C LEU A 141 22.18 -0.73 -11.93
N PHE A 142 22.51 -0.45 -13.17
CA PHE A 142 21.79 0.51 -14.01
C PHE A 142 20.88 -0.22 -14.99
N ILE A 143 19.58 0.07 -14.95
CA ILE A 143 18.57 -0.57 -15.80
C ILE A 143 18.12 0.43 -16.86
N GLN A 144 18.39 0.12 -18.11
CA GLN A 144 17.96 0.88 -19.27
C GLN A 144 16.83 0.18 -20.03
N GLY A 145 16.15 0.92 -20.87
CA GLY A 145 15.14 0.38 -21.78
C GLY A 145 14.04 1.39 -22.09
N LYS A 146 13.32 1.17 -23.17
CA LYS A 146 12.23 2.05 -23.63
C LYS A 146 11.08 2.09 -22.61
N THR A 147 10.25 3.12 -22.68
CA THR A 147 9.00 3.17 -21.91
C THR A 147 8.15 1.95 -22.28
N GLY A 148 7.60 1.26 -21.26
CA GLY A 148 6.82 0.04 -21.46
C GLY A 148 7.65 -1.25 -21.55
N SER A 149 8.99 -1.19 -21.49
CA SER A 149 9.84 -2.41 -21.55
C SER A 149 9.75 -3.35 -20.34
N GLY A 150 9.12 -2.90 -19.23
CA GLY A 150 8.93 -3.70 -18.01
C GLY A 150 9.75 -3.24 -16.80
N LYS A 151 10.57 -2.19 -16.90
CA LYS A 151 11.44 -1.70 -15.80
C LYS A 151 10.69 -1.47 -14.48
N SER A 152 9.62 -0.68 -14.51
CA SER A 152 8.83 -0.40 -13.30
C SER A 152 8.11 -1.65 -12.77
N THR A 153 7.75 -2.60 -13.64
CA THR A 153 7.19 -3.88 -13.22
C THR A 153 8.25 -4.74 -12.54
N LEU A 154 9.49 -4.75 -13.06
CA LEU A 154 10.62 -5.41 -12.41
C LEU A 154 10.86 -4.87 -11.00
N LEU A 155 10.88 -3.54 -10.85
CA LEU A 155 11.03 -2.93 -9.52
C LEU A 155 9.88 -3.27 -8.56
N LYS A 156 8.64 -3.29 -9.05
CA LYS A 156 7.48 -3.71 -8.24
C LYS A 156 7.54 -5.18 -7.82
N LEU A 157 8.08 -6.05 -8.65
CA LEU A 157 8.34 -7.45 -8.30
C LEU A 157 9.42 -7.55 -7.21
N ILE A 158 10.54 -6.85 -7.35
CA ILE A 158 11.60 -6.78 -6.34
C ILE A 158 11.03 -6.23 -5.02
N MET A 159 10.20 -5.18 -5.08
CA MET A 159 9.56 -4.59 -3.89
C MET A 159 8.41 -5.45 -3.31
N ASN A 160 8.17 -6.65 -3.86
CA ASN A 160 7.04 -7.52 -3.47
C ASN A 160 5.65 -6.82 -3.53
N GLN A 161 5.51 -5.78 -4.36
CA GLN A 161 4.23 -5.14 -4.66
C GLN A 161 3.43 -5.94 -5.71
N LEU A 162 4.14 -6.75 -6.50
CA LEU A 162 3.59 -7.72 -7.45
C LEU A 162 4.21 -9.08 -7.18
N GLN A 163 3.45 -10.13 -7.40
CA GLN A 163 3.93 -11.50 -7.28
C GLN A 163 4.12 -12.11 -8.67
N PRO A 164 5.20 -12.86 -8.90
CA PRO A 164 5.38 -13.57 -10.16
C PRO A 164 4.30 -14.64 -10.33
N THR A 165 3.85 -14.85 -11.58
CA THR A 165 2.91 -15.93 -11.90
C THR A 165 3.60 -17.30 -11.95
N LYS A 166 4.90 -17.31 -12.31
CA LYS A 166 5.80 -18.49 -12.25
C LYS A 166 7.20 -18.03 -11.85
N GLY A 167 7.99 -18.97 -11.34
CA GLY A 167 9.32 -18.68 -10.84
C GLY A 167 9.29 -18.06 -9.44
N GLU A 168 10.42 -17.55 -8.98
CA GLU A 168 10.57 -17.01 -7.64
C GLU A 168 11.57 -15.86 -7.59
N ILE A 169 11.42 -15.02 -6.56
CA ILE A 169 12.38 -13.96 -6.21
C ILE A 169 13.07 -14.40 -4.93
N VAL A 170 14.38 -14.39 -4.96
CA VAL A 170 15.23 -14.93 -3.89
C VAL A 170 16.14 -13.83 -3.37
N ILE A 171 16.16 -13.64 -2.07
CA ILE A 171 17.00 -12.68 -1.35
C ILE A 171 18.00 -13.47 -0.50
N ASN A 172 19.30 -13.35 -0.80
CA ASN A 172 20.35 -14.11 -0.12
C ASN A 172 20.06 -15.64 -0.08
N GLY A 173 19.51 -16.22 -1.13
CA GLY A 173 19.15 -17.63 -1.18
C GLY A 173 17.82 -18.01 -0.49
N ILE A 174 17.07 -17.04 0.04
CA ILE A 174 15.77 -17.27 0.68
C ILE A 174 14.67 -16.69 -0.21
N ASN A 175 13.62 -17.46 -0.48
CA ASN A 175 12.46 -16.96 -1.23
C ASN A 175 11.84 -15.75 -0.52
N LEU A 176 11.57 -14.68 -1.27
CA LEU A 176 11.03 -13.42 -0.76
C LEU A 176 9.70 -13.60 0.01
N GLN A 177 8.87 -14.57 -0.42
CA GLN A 177 7.60 -14.87 0.25
C GLN A 177 7.78 -15.48 1.65
N ALA A 178 8.94 -16.11 1.91
CA ALA A 178 9.28 -16.67 3.22
C ALA A 178 9.93 -15.66 4.17
N LEU A 179 10.21 -14.43 3.69
CA LEU A 179 10.80 -13.38 4.51
C LEU A 179 9.74 -12.57 5.28
N ASP A 180 10.13 -12.10 6.45
CA ASP A 180 9.39 -11.04 7.15
C ASP A 180 9.51 -9.72 6.38
N LEU A 181 8.39 -9.24 5.85
CA LEU A 181 8.37 -8.06 4.98
C LEU A 181 8.77 -6.77 5.73
N ASN A 182 8.49 -6.65 7.02
CA ASN A 182 8.92 -5.50 7.79
C ASN A 182 10.45 -5.48 7.89
N SER A 183 11.05 -6.65 8.13
CA SER A 183 12.49 -6.81 8.10
C SER A 183 13.06 -6.53 6.72
N TYR A 184 12.41 -6.99 5.64
CA TYR A 184 12.85 -6.71 4.28
C TYR A 184 12.82 -5.22 3.94
N TYR A 185 11.70 -4.52 4.22
CA TYR A 185 11.55 -3.09 3.93
C TYR A 185 12.40 -2.17 4.81
N SER A 186 12.91 -2.65 5.95
CA SER A 186 13.89 -1.88 6.72
C SER A 186 15.23 -1.76 6.00
N HIS A 187 15.58 -2.74 5.16
CA HIS A 187 16.86 -2.82 4.45
C HIS A 187 16.81 -2.30 3.00
N ILE A 188 15.62 -2.07 2.42
CA ILE A 188 15.47 -1.60 1.06
C ILE A 188 14.69 -0.28 1.02
N LYS A 189 15.14 0.67 0.21
CA LYS A 189 14.46 1.95 -0.02
C LYS A 189 14.19 2.13 -1.49
N TYR A 190 12.98 2.57 -1.80
CA TYR A 190 12.53 2.88 -3.15
C TYR A 190 12.12 4.34 -3.24
N LEU A 191 12.71 5.04 -4.19
CA LEU A 191 12.40 6.43 -4.51
C LEU A 191 11.99 6.52 -5.97
N ASN A 192 10.85 7.16 -6.21
CA ASN A 192 10.37 7.47 -7.54
C ASN A 192 10.66 8.94 -7.90
N LYS A 193 10.29 9.34 -9.11
CA LYS A 193 10.50 10.68 -9.65
C LYS A 193 9.89 11.79 -8.79
N THR A 194 8.75 11.55 -8.16
CA THR A 194 7.98 12.57 -7.43
C THR A 194 8.30 12.51 -5.94
N PRO A 195 8.94 13.54 -5.37
CA PRO A 195 9.15 13.62 -3.92
C PRO A 195 7.81 13.69 -3.18
N VAL A 196 7.79 13.08 -1.99
CA VAL A 196 6.64 13.11 -1.08
C VAL A 196 7.10 13.58 0.29
N PHE A 197 6.43 14.59 0.81
CA PHE A 197 6.74 15.19 2.10
C PHE A 197 5.52 15.15 3.03
N TYR A 198 5.80 15.20 4.33
CA TYR A 198 4.80 15.39 5.36
C TYR A 198 4.64 16.89 5.65
N LYS A 199 3.46 17.32 6.10
CA LYS A 199 3.18 18.71 6.51
C LYS A 199 3.88 19.07 7.82
N GLU A 200 5.19 18.88 7.85
CA GLU A 200 6.09 19.08 8.98
C GLU A 200 7.34 19.85 8.55
N SER A 201 8.22 20.16 9.50
CA SER A 201 9.48 20.84 9.19
C SER A 201 10.36 20.02 8.25
N LEU A 202 11.27 20.67 7.52
CA LEU A 202 12.26 19.98 6.68
C LEU A 202 13.10 19.01 7.54
N ARG A 203 13.52 19.42 8.74
CA ARG A 203 14.21 18.57 9.72
C ARG A 203 13.44 17.30 10.00
N THR A 204 12.17 17.42 10.39
CA THR A 204 11.30 16.26 10.65
C THR A 204 11.16 15.38 9.42
N ASN A 205 11.01 15.95 8.24
CA ASN A 205 10.92 15.20 6.99
C ASN A 205 12.18 14.39 6.67
N MET A 206 13.37 14.85 7.09
CA MET A 206 14.64 14.17 6.79
C MET A 206 15.01 13.11 7.82
N ILE A 207 14.92 13.42 9.11
CA ILE A 207 15.39 12.53 10.18
C ILE A 207 14.28 11.98 11.08
N PHE A 208 13.03 12.45 10.91
CA PHE A 208 11.94 12.21 11.83
C PHE A 208 12.36 12.59 13.26
N ASP A 209 12.12 11.73 14.24
CA ASP A 209 12.54 11.99 15.64
C ASP A 209 13.96 11.48 15.97
N ARG A 210 14.77 11.15 14.94
CA ARG A 210 16.12 10.59 15.11
C ARG A 210 17.16 11.70 15.20
N LEU A 211 17.12 12.52 16.23
CA LEU A 211 18.00 13.69 16.41
C LEU A 211 19.50 13.36 16.36
N PHE A 212 19.89 12.12 16.69
CA PHE A 212 21.29 11.66 16.58
C PHE A 212 21.80 11.60 15.13
N LEU A 213 20.93 11.77 14.12
CA LEU A 213 21.31 11.86 12.71
C LEU A 213 21.50 13.29 12.21
N GLU A 214 21.33 14.29 13.07
CA GLU A 214 21.33 15.69 12.64
C GLU A 214 22.69 16.11 12.05
N ASP A 215 23.79 15.79 12.71
CA ASP A 215 25.13 16.12 12.21
C ASP A 215 25.39 15.49 10.84
N LYS A 216 25.03 14.22 10.67
CA LYS A 216 25.15 13.51 9.39
C LYS A 216 24.22 14.09 8.31
N MET A 217 23.04 14.53 8.70
CA MET A 217 22.11 15.22 7.79
C MET A 217 22.72 16.53 7.29
N ILE A 218 23.26 17.34 8.18
CA ILE A 218 23.91 18.62 7.83
C ILE A 218 25.13 18.37 6.94
N GLU A 219 25.99 17.40 7.28
CA GLU A 219 27.11 16.98 6.44
C GLU A 219 26.68 16.63 5.00
N LEU A 220 25.60 15.85 4.85
CA LEU A 220 25.10 15.50 3.53
C LEU A 220 24.48 16.68 2.79
N LEU A 221 23.80 17.59 3.49
CA LEU A 221 23.31 18.82 2.87
C LEU A 221 24.47 19.66 2.30
N HIS A 222 25.53 19.84 3.06
CA HIS A 222 26.74 20.52 2.59
C HIS A 222 27.42 19.80 1.43
N TYR A 223 27.57 18.47 1.52
CA TYR A 223 28.17 17.67 0.46
C TYR A 223 27.43 17.81 -0.89
N PHE A 224 26.09 17.88 -0.85
CA PHE A 224 25.26 18.03 -2.03
C PHE A 224 24.95 19.51 -2.40
N MET A 225 25.71 20.46 -1.84
CA MET A 225 25.54 21.89 -2.12
C MET A 225 24.13 22.40 -1.85
N LEU A 226 23.56 22.02 -0.73
CA LEU A 226 22.23 22.42 -0.24
C LEU A 226 22.36 23.27 1.04
N ASP A 227 23.39 24.11 1.13
CA ASP A 227 23.72 24.94 2.29
C ASP A 227 22.58 25.89 2.66
N ASP A 228 21.84 26.37 1.69
CA ASP A 228 20.67 27.23 1.86
C ASP A 228 19.58 26.55 2.68
N LEU A 229 19.46 25.22 2.63
CA LEU A 229 18.47 24.46 3.36
C LEU A 229 18.82 24.28 4.85
N VAL A 230 20.10 24.38 5.21
CA VAL A 230 20.53 24.27 6.62
C VAL A 230 19.88 25.35 7.48
N ASN A 231 19.78 26.59 6.97
CA ASN A 231 19.09 27.68 7.67
C ASN A 231 17.55 27.54 7.67
N GLY A 232 17.02 26.69 6.80
CA GLY A 232 15.59 26.45 6.62
C GLY A 232 15.08 25.15 7.25
N LEU A 233 15.86 24.46 8.08
CA LEU A 233 15.49 23.14 8.62
C LEU A 233 14.18 23.13 9.40
N ASP A 234 13.82 24.21 10.07
CA ASP A 234 12.60 24.33 10.87
C ASP A 234 11.40 24.87 10.08
N LEU A 235 11.60 25.24 8.80
CA LEU A 235 10.51 25.65 7.91
C LEU A 235 9.62 24.47 7.57
N LYS A 236 8.31 24.68 7.63
CA LYS A 236 7.32 23.66 7.30
C LYS A 236 7.21 23.49 5.80
N LEU A 237 7.14 22.23 5.39
CA LEU A 237 6.83 21.81 4.02
C LEU A 237 5.32 21.52 3.89
N ASP A 238 4.83 21.61 2.67
CA ASP A 238 3.58 20.99 2.25
C ASP A 238 3.85 19.62 1.58
N GLU A 239 2.81 18.95 1.11
CA GLU A 239 2.93 17.64 0.46
C GLU A 239 3.74 17.68 -0.86
N GLN A 240 3.88 18.87 -1.47
CA GLN A 240 4.60 19.08 -2.73
C GLN A 240 6.05 19.56 -2.51
N GLY A 241 6.44 19.83 -1.27
CA GLY A 241 7.79 20.27 -0.92
C GLY A 241 7.92 21.77 -0.65
N GLY A 242 6.84 22.53 -0.73
CA GLY A 242 6.80 23.94 -0.32
C GLY A 242 7.81 24.81 -1.04
N PHE A 243 8.80 25.31 -0.32
CA PHE A 243 9.84 26.19 -0.84
C PHE A 243 10.98 25.47 -1.59
N LEU A 244 11.00 24.13 -1.60
CA LEU A 244 12.05 23.37 -2.29
C LEU A 244 11.86 23.42 -3.81
N SER A 245 12.95 23.63 -4.55
CA SER A 245 12.92 23.35 -5.98
C SER A 245 12.73 21.84 -6.22
N SER A 246 12.27 21.45 -7.40
CA SER A 246 12.06 20.03 -7.73
C SER A 246 13.33 19.19 -7.58
N GLY A 247 14.48 19.74 -7.96
CA GLY A 247 15.79 19.09 -7.80
C GLY A 247 16.23 19.00 -6.32
N GLN A 248 16.03 20.06 -5.55
CA GLN A 248 16.27 20.04 -4.10
C GLN A 248 15.38 19.01 -3.41
N GLY A 249 14.10 18.96 -3.78
CA GLY A 249 13.16 17.96 -3.24
C GLY A 249 13.60 16.52 -3.52
N GLN A 250 14.10 16.23 -4.73
CA GLN A 250 14.64 14.91 -5.07
C GLN A 250 15.89 14.58 -4.25
N LEU A 251 16.83 15.52 -4.09
CA LEU A 251 18.03 15.30 -3.27
C LEU A 251 17.68 15.10 -1.80
N VAL A 252 16.78 15.90 -1.23
CA VAL A 252 16.31 15.74 0.16
C VAL A 252 15.74 14.34 0.38
N MET A 253 14.95 13.81 -0.57
CA MET A 253 14.42 12.43 -0.50
C MET A 253 15.55 11.39 -0.55
N ILE A 254 16.55 11.59 -1.39
CA ILE A 254 17.70 10.68 -1.47
C ILE A 254 18.51 10.72 -0.18
N ILE A 255 18.80 11.92 0.37
CA ILE A 255 19.49 12.08 1.65
C ILE A 255 18.71 11.38 2.76
N ARG A 256 17.38 11.57 2.84
CA ARG A 256 16.50 10.88 3.80
C ARG A 256 16.64 9.36 3.71
N ALA A 257 16.70 8.82 2.50
CA ALA A 257 16.88 7.39 2.29
C ALA A 257 18.28 6.92 2.74
N LEU A 258 19.33 7.67 2.42
CA LEU A 258 20.71 7.38 2.82
C LEU A 258 20.91 7.43 4.34
N LEU A 259 20.26 8.38 5.02
CA LEU A 259 20.26 8.47 6.49
C LEU A 259 19.61 7.26 7.18
N SER A 260 18.82 6.48 6.46
CA SER A 260 18.28 5.22 6.99
C SER A 260 19.22 4.01 6.84
N GLU A 261 20.41 4.21 6.27
CA GLU A 261 21.44 3.20 6.04
C GLU A 261 20.91 1.93 5.38
N PRO A 262 20.26 2.02 4.20
CA PRO A 262 19.70 0.86 3.52
C PRO A 262 20.80 -0.04 2.97
N ASP A 263 20.53 -1.34 2.83
CA ASP A 263 21.38 -2.25 2.06
C ASP A 263 21.14 -2.11 0.56
N VAL A 264 19.92 -1.74 0.18
CA VAL A 264 19.52 -1.56 -1.21
C VAL A 264 18.78 -0.23 -1.37
N LEU A 265 19.23 0.60 -2.32
CA LEU A 265 18.59 1.84 -2.71
C LEU A 265 18.13 1.76 -4.17
N ILE A 266 16.84 1.87 -4.40
CA ILE A 266 16.24 1.87 -5.74
C ILE A 266 15.86 3.31 -6.09
N LEU A 267 16.36 3.80 -7.23
CA LEU A 267 16.12 5.13 -7.76
C LEU A 267 15.42 5.00 -9.13
N ASP A 268 14.09 5.15 -9.15
CA ASP A 268 13.26 5.07 -10.36
C ASP A 268 13.00 6.49 -10.88
N GLU A 269 13.87 6.97 -11.78
CA GLU A 269 13.88 8.35 -12.31
C GLU A 269 13.94 9.44 -11.20
N ALA A 270 14.41 9.10 -10.01
CA ALA A 270 14.37 9.93 -8.81
C ALA A 270 15.33 11.13 -8.82
N PHE A 271 16.09 11.33 -9.91
CA PHE A 271 17.06 12.42 -10.08
C PHE A 271 16.87 13.19 -11.40
N SER A 272 15.74 13.05 -12.04
CA SER A 272 15.46 13.66 -13.35
C SER A 272 15.47 15.19 -13.36
N ASN A 273 15.32 15.83 -12.20
CA ASN A 273 15.32 17.29 -12.05
C ASN A 273 16.56 17.82 -11.30
N ILE A 274 17.51 16.95 -10.99
CA ILE A 274 18.79 17.33 -10.34
C ILE A 274 19.71 17.87 -11.45
N ASP A 275 20.37 19.01 -11.18
CA ASP A 275 21.36 19.57 -12.09
C ASP A 275 22.59 18.65 -12.21
N GLN A 276 23.38 18.86 -13.29
CA GLN A 276 24.50 17.96 -13.60
C GLN A 276 25.60 17.94 -12.51
N GLU A 277 25.86 19.08 -11.87
CA GLU A 277 26.90 19.19 -10.85
C GLU A 277 26.54 18.35 -9.61
N ARG A 278 25.32 18.53 -9.07
CA ARG A 278 24.80 17.76 -7.94
C ARG A 278 24.59 16.30 -8.30
N LEU A 279 24.18 16.00 -9.53
CA LEU A 279 24.08 14.62 -10.00
C LEU A 279 25.45 13.93 -10.01
N GLN A 280 26.51 14.61 -10.43
CA GLN A 280 27.86 14.05 -10.38
C GLN A 280 28.32 13.79 -8.94
N LEU A 281 28.04 14.70 -7.99
CA LEU A 281 28.30 14.49 -6.57
C LEU A 281 27.52 13.28 -6.04
N LEU A 282 26.26 13.13 -6.41
CA LEU A 282 25.44 11.98 -6.02
C LEU A 282 26.03 10.66 -6.54
N ILE A 283 26.38 10.58 -7.80
CA ILE A 283 26.99 9.38 -8.39
C ILE A 283 28.31 9.07 -7.69
N ASN A 284 29.17 10.06 -7.48
CA ASN A 284 30.44 9.88 -6.77
C ASN A 284 30.18 9.36 -5.36
N TYR A 285 29.21 9.94 -4.63
CA TYR A 285 28.87 9.49 -3.29
C TYR A 285 28.41 8.03 -3.29
N LEU A 286 27.50 7.66 -4.21
CA LEU A 286 26.94 6.31 -4.30
C LEU A 286 27.99 5.26 -4.69
N ASN A 287 28.98 5.60 -5.52
CA ASN A 287 30.08 4.70 -5.90
C ASN A 287 30.92 4.26 -4.67
N PHE A 288 31.05 5.12 -3.65
CA PHE A 288 31.81 4.80 -2.43
C PHE A 288 30.99 4.11 -1.34
N GLN A 289 29.66 4.05 -1.50
CA GLN A 289 28.81 3.38 -0.53
C GLN A 289 28.87 1.85 -0.68
N LYS A 290 28.85 1.13 0.45
CA LYS A 290 28.79 -0.34 0.50
C LYS A 290 27.34 -0.83 0.47
N ILE A 291 26.53 -0.28 -0.45
CA ILE A 291 25.12 -0.64 -0.65
C ILE A 291 24.90 -1.02 -2.11
N ILE A 292 23.86 -1.78 -2.38
CA ILE A 292 23.42 -2.06 -3.75
C ILE A 292 22.51 -0.91 -4.20
N VAL A 293 22.91 -0.21 -5.26
CA VAL A 293 22.10 0.85 -5.86
C VAL A 293 21.51 0.35 -7.16
N ILE A 294 20.19 0.40 -7.29
CA ILE A 294 19.48 0.06 -8.54
C ILE A 294 18.93 1.33 -9.12
N ILE A 295 19.44 1.73 -10.27
CA ILE A 295 19.03 2.96 -10.96
C ILE A 295 18.23 2.60 -12.21
N VAL A 296 17.07 3.23 -12.37
CA VAL A 296 16.30 3.24 -13.61
C VAL A 296 16.29 4.66 -14.15
N SER A 297 16.80 4.86 -15.35
CA SER A 297 16.78 6.18 -16.02
C SER A 297 16.77 6.05 -17.53
N HIS A 298 16.22 7.07 -18.18
CA HIS A 298 16.30 7.28 -19.61
C HIS A 298 17.47 8.17 -20.04
N GLN A 299 18.17 8.78 -19.10
CA GLN A 299 19.31 9.66 -19.33
C GLN A 299 20.56 8.80 -19.59
N ILE A 300 21.02 8.79 -20.83
CA ILE A 300 22.12 7.93 -21.33
C ILE A 300 23.50 8.36 -20.84
N ASN A 301 23.65 9.55 -20.27
CA ASN A 301 24.96 10.16 -19.97
C ASN A 301 25.45 9.99 -18.53
N MET A 302 25.22 8.84 -17.91
CA MET A 302 25.86 8.53 -16.62
C MET A 302 27.28 7.95 -16.84
N MET A 303 28.16 8.68 -17.50
CA MET A 303 29.45 8.21 -17.97
C MET A 303 30.47 7.84 -16.87
N ASN A 304 30.19 8.09 -15.59
CA ASN A 304 31.12 7.81 -14.49
C ASN A 304 30.57 6.85 -13.45
N CYS A 305 29.50 6.09 -13.73
CA CYS A 305 29.00 5.09 -12.83
C CYS A 305 29.81 3.79 -12.94
N GLN A 306 30.32 3.28 -11.82
CA GLN A 306 30.92 1.93 -11.72
C GLN A 306 29.85 0.87 -11.47
N PHE A 307 28.72 0.96 -12.19
CA PHE A 307 27.57 0.08 -12.02
C PHE A 307 27.44 -0.86 -13.24
N ASP A 308 27.08 -2.10 -12.97
CA ASP A 308 26.69 -3.00 -14.07
C ASP A 308 25.49 -2.41 -14.81
N CYS A 309 25.38 -2.65 -16.10
CA CYS A 309 24.30 -2.12 -16.92
C CYS A 309 23.51 -3.26 -17.56
N VAL A 310 22.19 -3.22 -17.44
CA VAL A 310 21.28 -4.15 -18.08
C VAL A 310 20.27 -3.39 -18.92
N ILE A 311 20.14 -3.79 -20.18
CA ILE A 311 19.18 -3.22 -21.11
C ILE A 311 17.98 -4.16 -21.22
N ILE A 312 16.79 -3.66 -20.87
CA ILE A 312 15.54 -4.42 -20.96
C ILE A 312 14.72 -3.91 -22.14
N ASP A 313 14.34 -4.81 -23.02
CA ASP A 313 13.38 -4.54 -24.09
C ASP A 313 12.32 -5.67 -24.13
N SER A 314 11.04 -5.24 -24.14
CA SER A 314 9.89 -6.15 -24.22
C SER A 314 9.95 -7.32 -23.23
N GLY A 315 10.38 -7.02 -21.99
CA GLY A 315 10.47 -8.01 -20.89
C GLY A 315 11.64 -8.99 -21.00
N LYS A 316 12.62 -8.72 -21.84
CA LYS A 316 13.84 -9.53 -21.98
C LYS A 316 15.08 -8.67 -21.80
N ILE A 317 16.15 -9.29 -21.29
CA ILE A 317 17.47 -8.68 -21.28
C ILE A 317 18.05 -8.80 -22.70
N VAL A 318 18.34 -7.66 -23.33
CA VAL A 318 18.89 -7.61 -24.69
C VAL A 318 20.35 -7.16 -24.74
N GLY A 319 20.89 -6.70 -23.62
CA GLY A 319 22.29 -6.32 -23.47
C GLY A 319 22.69 -6.28 -22.01
N GLU A 320 23.89 -6.73 -21.72
CA GLU A 320 24.55 -6.63 -20.41
C GLU A 320 25.92 -6.02 -20.64
N GLU A 321 26.26 -4.97 -19.89
CA GLU A 321 27.59 -4.38 -19.87
C GLU A 321 28.10 -4.37 -18.42
N ASP A 322 29.21 -5.08 -18.18
CA ASP A 322 29.95 -5.05 -16.91
C ASP A 322 30.95 -3.88 -16.95
N TYR A 323 30.55 -2.80 -16.29
CA TYR A 323 31.43 -1.60 -16.19
C TYR A 323 32.52 -1.75 -15.14
N GLY A 324 32.43 -2.75 -14.23
CA GLY A 324 33.41 -3.00 -13.17
C GLY A 324 34.77 -3.46 -13.71
N ASN A 325 34.85 -4.04 -14.91
CA ASN A 325 36.08 -4.57 -15.48
C ASN A 325 36.81 -3.63 -16.46
N ARG A 326 36.24 -2.45 -16.80
CA ARG A 326 36.88 -1.51 -17.73
C ARG A 326 38.04 -0.69 -17.15
N PHE A 327 38.26 -0.70 -15.85
CA PHE A 327 39.30 0.09 -15.18
C PHE A 327 40.41 -0.75 -14.50
N SER A 328 40.51 -2.03 -14.84
CA SER A 328 41.58 -2.91 -14.35
C SER A 328 42.63 -3.26 -15.42
N THR A 329 42.85 -2.35 -16.40
CA THR A 329 44.00 -2.43 -17.33
C THR A 329 44.80 -1.14 -17.28
#